data_0e642a33483c7babd1b7721a146d66d8
#
_entry.id   0e642a33483c7babd1b7721a146d66d8
#
_cell.length_a   1.000
_cell.length_b   1.000
_cell.length_c   1.000
_cell.angle_alpha   90.00
_cell.angle_beta   90.00
_cell.angle_gamma   90.00
#
_symmetry.space_group_name_H-M   'P 1'
#
loop_
_entity.id
_entity.type
_entity.pdbx_description
1 polymer ?
#
loop_
_entity_poly.entity_id
_entity_poly.type
_entity_poly.pdbx_seq_one_letter_code
_entity_poly.pdbx_strand_id
1 'polypeptide(L)'
;MSSQTVILAGVCVYVLLMLAVGLWAARRSSNMTDFAVSGRKMSLTVCSISIVATWFGSGPMMGSAAAAYAGNALEVLRDPLVSGVSLFIAGFFFARSYRRSRRTTSIEFAEIRIGPLAGVIGSIVNLIAGTIWLGGVLFAFGVVFETLTGQPAATGILIGTAVIVVYTMFGGLQAVAATDVLQMLFIVIGVMILFFVVLADAGGWSEVSPQLPAHAFDFTPQGDTFSDWFSYLQVWFSSGLVAI
;
A
#
# COMPACT_ATOMS: atom_id res chain seq x y z
N MET A 1 16.41 13.74 -26.47
CA MET A 1 16.51 12.69 -25.46
C MET A 1 15.46 11.65 -25.76
N SER A 2 15.78 10.38 -25.72
CA SER A 2 14.74 9.34 -25.88
C SER A 2 13.77 9.37 -24.71
N SER A 3 12.51 8.97 -24.91
CA SER A 3 11.51 8.90 -23.82
C SER A 3 12.03 8.06 -22.65
N GLN A 4 12.76 6.99 -22.91
CA GLN A 4 13.40 6.16 -21.87
C GLN A 4 14.41 6.92 -21.03
N THR A 5 15.24 7.81 -21.64
CA THR A 5 16.21 8.60 -20.91
C THR A 5 15.53 9.58 -19.94
N VAL A 6 14.41 10.18 -20.38
CA VAL A 6 13.62 11.10 -19.52
C VAL A 6 13.01 10.34 -18.33
N ILE A 7 12.44 9.16 -18.59
CA ILE A 7 11.84 8.31 -17.55
C ILE A 7 12.91 7.89 -16.53
N LEU A 8 14.06 7.38 -17.01
CA LEU A 8 15.17 6.97 -16.13
C LEU A 8 15.68 8.13 -15.28
N ALA A 9 15.85 9.31 -15.89
CA ALA A 9 16.27 10.50 -15.14
C ALA A 9 15.24 10.88 -14.06
N GLY A 10 13.95 10.81 -14.38
CA GLY A 10 12.89 11.04 -13.41
C GLY A 10 12.91 10.05 -12.25
N VAL A 11 13.07 8.76 -12.53
CA VAL A 11 13.19 7.71 -11.50
C VAL A 11 14.43 7.94 -10.63
N CYS A 12 15.58 8.26 -11.22
CA CYS A 12 16.80 8.57 -10.45
C CYS A 12 16.61 9.78 -9.54
N VAL A 13 16.03 10.87 -10.04
CA VAL A 13 15.75 12.06 -9.23
C VAL A 13 14.79 11.73 -8.09
N TYR A 14 13.74 10.96 -8.36
CA TYR A 14 12.79 10.52 -7.35
C TYR A 14 13.46 9.67 -6.25
N VAL A 15 14.28 8.67 -6.62
CA VAL A 15 15.00 7.82 -5.67
C VAL A 15 15.97 8.64 -4.81
N LEU A 16 16.72 9.56 -5.43
CA LEU A 16 17.62 10.44 -4.69
C LEU A 16 16.89 11.35 -3.72
N LEU A 17 15.72 11.86 -4.12
CA LEU A 17 14.85 12.67 -3.25
C LEU A 17 14.34 11.86 -2.06
N MET A 18 13.89 10.62 -2.29
CA MET A 18 13.44 9.73 -1.22
C MET A 18 14.57 9.41 -0.23
N LEU A 19 15.77 9.10 -0.74
CA LEU A 19 16.94 8.87 0.10
C LEU A 19 17.30 10.12 0.91
N ALA A 20 17.29 11.30 0.29
CA ALA A 20 17.61 12.57 0.96
C ALA A 20 16.61 12.86 2.10
N VAL A 21 15.29 12.70 1.84
CA VAL A 21 14.25 12.90 2.85
C VAL A 21 14.34 11.85 3.95
N GLY A 22 14.54 10.59 3.60
CA GLY A 22 14.68 9.50 4.57
C GLY A 22 15.89 9.71 5.50
N LEU A 23 17.05 10.04 4.94
CA LEU A 23 18.28 10.33 5.72
C LEU A 23 18.15 11.61 6.54
N TRP A 24 17.47 12.63 6.03
CA TRP A 24 17.20 13.85 6.80
C TRP A 24 16.31 13.57 8.01
N ALA A 25 15.24 12.78 7.82
CA ALA A 25 14.35 12.39 8.89
C ALA A 25 15.05 11.45 9.91
N ALA A 26 15.96 10.58 9.44
CA ALA A 26 16.76 9.69 10.27
C ALA A 26 17.59 10.43 11.32
N ARG A 27 18.07 11.63 11.01
CA ARG A 27 18.83 12.48 11.95
C ARG A 27 18.03 12.89 13.20
N ARG A 28 16.72 12.73 13.16
CA ARG A 28 15.81 13.05 14.28
C ARG A 28 15.49 11.85 15.16
N SER A 29 15.92 10.66 14.76
CA SER A 29 15.74 9.42 15.53
C SER A 29 16.94 9.24 16.44
N SER A 30 16.76 9.50 17.75
CA SER A 30 17.87 9.49 18.72
C SER A 30 17.87 8.26 19.64
N ASN A 31 16.76 7.53 19.69
CA ASN A 31 16.60 6.37 20.56
C ASN A 31 15.69 5.31 19.94
N MET A 32 15.63 4.12 20.56
CA MET A 32 14.83 3.01 20.06
C MET A 32 13.33 3.32 19.96
N THR A 33 12.79 4.16 20.83
CA THR A 33 11.38 4.58 20.77
C THR A 33 11.13 5.51 19.57
N ASP A 34 12.07 6.39 19.26
CA ASP A 34 11.98 7.23 18.06
C ASP A 34 12.07 6.36 16.81
N PHE A 35 12.98 5.38 16.79
CA PHE A 35 13.17 4.47 15.69
C PHE A 35 11.93 3.59 15.44
N ALA A 36 11.40 2.92 16.47
CA ALA A 36 10.36 1.92 16.31
C ALA A 36 8.94 2.52 16.21
N VAL A 37 8.65 3.62 16.92
CA VAL A 37 7.30 4.21 17.00
C VAL A 37 7.28 5.73 16.86
N SER A 38 8.31 6.31 16.23
CA SER A 38 8.45 7.77 15.99
C SER A 38 8.24 8.60 17.28
N GLY A 39 8.77 8.11 18.43
CA GLY A 39 8.61 8.75 19.72
C GLY A 39 7.14 8.89 20.19
N ARG A 40 6.20 8.23 19.54
CA ARG A 40 4.75 8.35 19.73
C ARG A 40 4.23 9.80 19.57
N LYS A 41 4.93 10.61 18.77
CA LYS A 41 4.64 12.04 18.54
C LYS A 41 4.10 12.32 17.14
N MET A 42 3.84 11.29 16.34
CA MET A 42 3.33 11.45 15.00
C MET A 42 1.97 12.13 15.02
N SER A 43 1.78 13.16 14.19
CA SER A 43 0.48 13.84 14.05
C SER A 43 -0.54 12.90 13.41
N LEU A 44 -1.83 13.15 13.65
CA LEU A 44 -2.91 12.36 13.06
C LEU A 44 -2.82 12.37 11.52
N THR A 45 -2.55 13.53 10.93
CA THR A 45 -2.42 13.67 9.48
C THR A 45 -1.29 12.80 8.93
N VAL A 46 -0.09 12.87 9.51
CA VAL A 46 1.06 12.07 9.05
C VAL A 46 0.79 10.58 9.24
N CYS A 47 0.21 10.19 10.37
CA CYS A 47 -0.16 8.79 10.63
C CYS A 47 -1.18 8.28 9.60
N SER A 48 -2.22 9.07 9.29
CA SER A 48 -3.23 8.69 8.29
C SER A 48 -2.63 8.58 6.89
N ILE A 49 -1.79 9.52 6.49
CA ILE A 49 -1.10 9.48 5.19
C ILE A 49 -0.19 8.25 5.11
N SER A 50 0.58 7.95 6.15
CA SER A 50 1.48 6.81 6.17
C SER A 50 0.74 5.47 6.08
N ILE A 51 -0.41 5.34 6.77
CA ILE A 51 -1.27 4.15 6.64
C ILE A 51 -1.76 4.01 5.19
N VAL A 52 -2.30 5.08 4.59
CA VAL A 52 -2.77 5.04 3.20
C VAL A 52 -1.63 4.71 2.25
N ALA A 53 -0.45 5.31 2.42
CA ALA A 53 0.73 5.03 1.60
C ALA A 53 1.16 3.55 1.68
N THR A 54 1.10 2.95 2.87
CA THR A 54 1.42 1.54 3.06
C THR A 54 0.43 0.62 2.33
N TRP A 55 -0.86 0.97 2.34
CA TRP A 55 -1.90 0.20 1.65
C TRP A 55 -1.93 0.43 0.15
N PHE A 56 -1.50 1.59 -0.32
CA PHE A 56 -1.46 1.94 -1.75
C PHE A 56 -0.22 1.32 -2.43
N GLY A 57 -0.15 0.00 -2.40
CA GLY A 57 0.94 -0.80 -2.97
C GLY A 57 0.58 -1.42 -4.33
N SER A 58 1.17 -2.59 -4.61
CA SER A 58 0.96 -3.33 -5.85
C SER A 58 -0.49 -3.80 -6.06
N GLY A 59 -1.22 -4.11 -4.98
CA GLY A 59 -2.62 -4.52 -5.05
C GLY A 59 -3.51 -3.47 -5.69
N PRO A 60 -3.70 -2.28 -5.09
CA PRO A 60 -4.52 -1.22 -5.66
C PRO A 60 -4.05 -0.72 -7.03
N MET A 61 -2.74 -0.60 -7.24
CA MET A 61 -2.22 -0.03 -8.49
C MET A 61 -2.27 -1.01 -9.67
N MET A 62 -1.85 -2.25 -9.48
CA MET A 62 -1.76 -3.23 -10.56
C MET A 62 -2.91 -4.24 -10.52
N GLY A 63 -3.22 -4.76 -9.34
CA GLY A 63 -4.26 -5.76 -9.17
C GLY A 63 -5.65 -5.22 -9.49
N SER A 64 -6.05 -4.11 -8.88
CA SER A 64 -7.36 -3.52 -9.14
C SER A 64 -7.50 -2.95 -10.56
N ALA A 65 -6.41 -2.39 -11.11
CA ALA A 65 -6.42 -1.94 -12.51
C ALA A 65 -6.58 -3.12 -13.49
N ALA A 66 -5.88 -4.23 -13.26
CA ALA A 66 -6.01 -5.45 -14.06
C ALA A 66 -7.41 -6.07 -13.92
N ALA A 67 -7.98 -6.09 -12.71
CA ALA A 67 -9.33 -6.55 -12.45
C ALA A 67 -10.39 -5.69 -13.15
N ALA A 68 -10.22 -4.37 -13.12
CA ALA A 68 -11.09 -3.44 -13.83
C ALA A 68 -11.02 -3.67 -15.35
N TYR A 69 -9.84 -3.84 -15.89
CA TYR A 69 -9.63 -4.17 -17.31
C TYR A 69 -10.28 -5.48 -17.72
N ALA A 70 -10.23 -6.49 -16.83
CA ALA A 70 -10.88 -7.79 -17.06
C ALA A 70 -12.40 -7.77 -16.83
N GLY A 71 -12.99 -6.64 -16.42
CA GLY A 71 -14.42 -6.51 -16.10
C GLY A 71 -14.83 -7.17 -14.78
N ASN A 72 -13.88 -7.46 -13.90
CA ASN A 72 -14.13 -8.10 -12.61
C ASN A 72 -14.37 -7.06 -11.51
N ALA A 73 -15.60 -6.52 -11.43
CA ALA A 73 -15.99 -5.50 -10.47
C ALA A 73 -15.84 -5.97 -9.00
N LEU A 74 -15.98 -7.26 -8.72
CA LEU A 74 -15.85 -7.82 -7.38
C LEU A 74 -14.42 -7.72 -6.84
N GLU A 75 -13.42 -7.97 -7.68
CA GLU A 75 -12.01 -7.81 -7.31
C GLU A 75 -11.61 -6.33 -7.15
N VAL A 76 -12.19 -5.44 -7.96
CA VAL A 76 -12.02 -3.99 -7.77
C VAL A 76 -12.64 -3.53 -6.45
N LEU A 77 -13.79 -4.11 -6.06
CA LEU A 77 -14.42 -3.83 -4.77
C LEU A 77 -13.52 -4.23 -3.59
N ARG A 78 -12.83 -5.37 -3.72
CA ARG A 78 -11.96 -5.91 -2.67
C ARG A 78 -10.88 -4.93 -2.23
N ASP A 79 -10.25 -4.28 -3.18
CA ASP A 79 -9.17 -3.32 -2.92
C ASP A 79 -9.28 -2.15 -3.91
N PRO A 80 -9.63 -0.91 -3.48
CA PRO A 80 -9.43 -0.36 -2.14
C PRO A 80 -10.67 -0.30 -1.20
N LEU A 81 -11.87 -0.61 -1.67
CA LEU A 81 -13.10 -0.28 -0.90
C LEU A 81 -13.23 -1.10 0.37
N VAL A 82 -13.16 -2.42 0.29
CA VAL A 82 -13.32 -3.31 1.46
C VAL A 82 -12.16 -3.10 2.42
N SER A 83 -10.93 -2.93 1.91
CA SER A 83 -9.76 -2.60 2.71
C SER A 83 -9.91 -1.25 3.45
N GLY A 84 -10.52 -0.25 2.81
CA GLY A 84 -10.85 1.03 3.45
C GLY A 84 -11.86 0.88 4.60
N VAL A 85 -12.89 0.05 4.42
CA VAL A 85 -13.86 -0.25 5.49
C VAL A 85 -13.18 -0.97 6.66
N SER A 86 -12.28 -1.91 6.42
CA SER A 86 -11.53 -2.58 7.49
C SER A 86 -10.69 -1.62 8.30
N LEU A 87 -9.98 -0.69 7.66
CA LEU A 87 -9.23 0.36 8.36
C LEU A 87 -10.14 1.26 9.20
N PHE A 88 -11.33 1.59 8.70
CA PHE A 88 -12.31 2.36 9.44
C PHE A 88 -12.78 1.62 10.70
N ILE A 89 -13.12 0.34 10.57
CA ILE A 89 -13.51 -0.53 11.69
C ILE A 89 -12.37 -0.64 12.70
N ALA A 90 -11.14 -0.89 12.23
CA ALA A 90 -9.96 -0.96 13.08
C ALA A 90 -9.74 0.34 13.86
N GLY A 91 -9.85 1.48 13.19
CA GLY A 91 -9.71 2.80 13.81
C GLY A 91 -10.78 3.05 14.88
N PHE A 92 -12.02 2.74 14.57
CA PHE A 92 -13.14 3.01 15.48
C PHE A 92 -13.16 2.10 16.72
N PHE A 93 -12.97 0.80 16.52
CA PHE A 93 -13.11 -0.16 17.62
C PHE A 93 -11.80 -0.45 18.36
N PHE A 94 -10.66 -0.50 17.67
CA PHE A 94 -9.42 -1.02 18.22
C PHE A 94 -8.36 0.05 18.52
N ALA A 95 -8.31 1.16 17.79
CA ALA A 95 -7.24 2.15 17.94
C ALA A 95 -7.13 2.69 19.39
N ARG A 96 -8.26 2.91 20.06
CA ARG A 96 -8.27 3.36 21.46
C ARG A 96 -7.67 2.33 22.41
N SER A 97 -7.95 1.06 22.20
CA SER A 97 -7.44 -0.05 23.03
C SER A 97 -5.95 -0.24 22.83
N TYR A 98 -5.48 -0.24 21.58
CA TYR A 98 -4.07 -0.30 21.27
C TYR A 98 -3.29 0.90 21.82
N ARG A 99 -3.79 2.11 21.63
CA ARG A 99 -3.15 3.31 22.17
C ARG A 99 -3.03 3.29 23.69
N ARG A 100 -4.05 2.82 24.39
CA ARG A 100 -4.04 2.70 25.86
C ARG A 100 -3.10 1.62 26.38
N SER A 101 -2.86 0.56 25.61
CA SER A 101 -1.94 -0.51 26.00
C SER A 101 -0.50 -0.04 26.09
N ARG A 102 -0.14 1.04 25.38
CA ARG A 102 1.22 1.60 25.26
C ARG A 102 2.26 0.58 24.79
N ARG A 103 1.84 -0.47 24.08
CA ARG A 103 2.72 -1.48 23.52
C ARG A 103 3.28 -1.02 22.17
N THR A 104 4.37 -1.66 21.75
CA THR A 104 5.05 -1.32 20.51
C THR A 104 4.42 -2.02 19.32
N THR A 105 3.93 -3.26 19.53
CA THR A 105 3.31 -4.07 18.48
C THR A 105 1.97 -4.65 18.94
N SER A 106 1.12 -5.03 17.98
CA SER A 106 -0.11 -5.78 18.25
C SER A 106 0.18 -7.16 18.82
N ILE A 107 1.30 -7.76 18.43
CA ILE A 107 1.74 -9.08 18.91
C ILE A 107 2.09 -9.00 20.41
N GLU A 108 2.81 -7.98 20.83
CA GLU A 108 3.11 -7.74 22.26
C GLU A 108 1.82 -7.58 23.08
N PHE A 109 0.80 -6.94 22.50
CA PHE A 109 -0.51 -6.83 23.14
C PHE A 109 -1.18 -8.22 23.31
N ALA A 110 -1.12 -9.06 22.27
CA ALA A 110 -1.66 -10.42 22.32
C ALA A 110 -0.88 -11.31 23.31
N GLU A 111 0.44 -11.21 23.34
CA GLU A 111 1.30 -11.94 24.28
C GLU A 111 0.91 -11.72 25.74
N ILE A 112 0.67 -10.46 26.10
CA ILE A 112 0.30 -10.11 27.49
C ILE A 112 -1.10 -10.60 27.86
N ARG A 113 -2.02 -10.63 26.88
CA ARG A 113 -3.41 -11.02 27.13
C ARG A 113 -3.64 -12.52 27.11
N ILE A 114 -2.94 -13.23 26.24
CA ILE A 114 -3.18 -14.63 25.93
C ILE A 114 -2.03 -15.51 26.49
N GLY A 115 -0.80 -15.00 26.45
CA GLY A 115 0.37 -15.70 26.96
C GLY A 115 1.54 -15.72 25.99
N PRO A 116 2.74 -16.16 26.45
CA PRO A 116 3.99 -16.11 25.65
C PRO A 116 3.92 -16.89 24.33
N LEU A 117 3.20 -18.00 24.34
CA LEU A 117 3.04 -18.82 23.13
C LEU A 117 2.33 -18.06 22.01
N ALA A 118 1.33 -17.23 22.34
CA ALA A 118 0.65 -16.39 21.37
C ALA A 118 1.60 -15.33 20.78
N GLY A 119 2.54 -14.80 21.58
CA GLY A 119 3.58 -13.89 21.09
C GLY A 119 4.51 -14.56 20.09
N VAL A 120 4.98 -15.78 20.39
CA VAL A 120 5.86 -16.53 19.49
C VAL A 120 5.17 -16.88 18.17
N ILE A 121 3.97 -17.48 18.25
CA ILE A 121 3.21 -17.86 17.05
C ILE A 121 2.88 -16.62 16.22
N GLY A 122 2.37 -15.56 16.84
CA GLY A 122 2.06 -14.30 16.16
C GLY A 122 3.27 -13.69 15.48
N SER A 123 4.44 -13.73 16.10
CA SER A 123 5.69 -13.24 15.51
C SER A 123 6.11 -14.03 14.27
N ILE A 124 6.04 -15.36 14.33
CA ILE A 124 6.37 -16.24 13.20
C ILE A 124 5.41 -15.99 12.03
N VAL A 125 4.11 -15.99 12.29
CA VAL A 125 3.08 -15.75 11.28
C VAL A 125 3.27 -14.37 10.63
N ASN A 126 3.49 -13.35 11.44
CA ASN A 126 3.70 -11.98 10.93
C ASN A 126 4.99 -11.85 10.10
N LEU A 127 6.05 -12.53 10.51
CA LEU A 127 7.31 -12.56 9.76
C LEU A 127 7.11 -13.20 8.37
N ILE A 128 6.44 -14.36 8.31
CA ILE A 128 6.16 -15.05 7.05
C ILE A 128 5.24 -14.19 6.17
N ALA A 129 4.12 -13.73 6.69
CA ALA A 129 3.16 -12.92 5.95
C ALA A 129 3.78 -11.61 5.45
N GLY A 130 4.53 -10.91 6.31
CA GLY A 130 5.22 -9.67 5.94
C GLY A 130 6.31 -9.89 4.87
N THR A 131 7.03 -11.00 4.93
CA THR A 131 8.04 -11.34 3.91
C THR A 131 7.39 -11.62 2.56
N ILE A 132 6.29 -12.37 2.52
CA ILE A 132 5.54 -12.65 1.30
C ILE A 132 4.98 -11.35 0.70
N TRP A 133 4.37 -10.50 1.54
CA TRP A 133 3.84 -9.21 1.11
C TRP A 133 4.92 -8.30 0.54
N LEU A 134 6.05 -8.16 1.23
CA LEU A 134 7.19 -7.37 0.77
C LEU A 134 7.76 -7.91 -0.54
N GLY A 135 7.85 -9.25 -0.68
CA GLY A 135 8.25 -9.90 -1.92
C GLY A 135 7.34 -9.53 -3.09
N GLY A 136 6.02 -9.50 -2.89
CA GLY A 136 5.05 -9.06 -3.89
C GLY A 136 5.23 -7.60 -4.31
N VAL A 137 5.48 -6.70 -3.37
CA VAL A 137 5.74 -5.28 -3.65
C VAL A 137 7.04 -5.09 -4.44
N LEU A 138 8.12 -5.78 -4.05
CA LEU A 138 9.40 -5.73 -4.75
C LEU A 138 9.32 -6.33 -6.15
N PHE A 139 8.56 -7.42 -6.32
CA PHE A 139 8.33 -8.02 -7.63
C PHE A 139 7.59 -7.05 -8.56
N ALA A 140 6.51 -6.43 -8.08
CA ALA A 140 5.77 -5.43 -8.86
C ALA A 140 6.67 -4.24 -9.26
N PHE A 141 7.51 -3.76 -8.35
CA PHE A 141 8.50 -2.73 -8.67
C PHE A 141 9.48 -3.20 -9.76
N GLY A 142 9.95 -4.45 -9.70
CA GLY A 142 10.81 -5.04 -10.73
C GLY A 142 10.15 -5.07 -12.09
N VAL A 143 8.89 -5.47 -12.18
CA VAL A 143 8.11 -5.49 -13.44
C VAL A 143 7.96 -4.09 -14.03
N VAL A 144 7.64 -3.10 -13.20
CA VAL A 144 7.56 -1.70 -13.64
C VAL A 144 8.92 -1.20 -14.12
N PHE A 145 9.98 -1.51 -13.39
CA PHE A 145 11.35 -1.15 -13.76
C PHE A 145 11.74 -1.74 -15.12
N GLU A 146 11.47 -3.03 -15.34
CA GLU A 146 11.73 -3.70 -16.61
C GLU A 146 10.94 -3.06 -17.76
N THR A 147 9.66 -2.79 -17.55
CA THR A 147 8.78 -2.17 -18.55
C THR A 147 9.26 -0.77 -18.95
N LEU A 148 9.73 0.02 -17.99
CA LEU A 148 10.16 1.39 -18.23
C LEU A 148 11.60 1.49 -18.79
N THR A 149 12.49 0.58 -18.39
CA THR A 149 13.92 0.69 -18.69
C THR A 149 14.41 -0.32 -19.70
N GLY A 150 13.66 -1.39 -19.95
CA GLY A 150 14.11 -2.54 -20.74
C GLY A 150 15.18 -3.40 -20.05
N GLN A 151 15.53 -3.11 -18.79
CA GLN A 151 16.47 -3.90 -17.99
C GLN A 151 15.74 -5.02 -17.26
N PRO A 152 16.41 -6.14 -16.95
CA PRO A 152 15.77 -7.25 -16.24
C PRO A 152 15.11 -6.83 -14.91
N ALA A 153 13.92 -7.37 -14.62
CA ALA A 153 13.19 -7.10 -13.36
C ALA A 153 14.06 -7.35 -12.11
N ALA A 154 14.91 -8.36 -12.14
CA ALA A 154 15.83 -8.67 -11.05
C ALA A 154 16.74 -7.49 -10.68
N THR A 155 17.19 -6.72 -11.67
CA THR A 155 18.01 -5.51 -11.43
C THR A 155 17.20 -4.45 -10.68
N GLY A 156 15.94 -4.23 -11.09
CA GLY A 156 15.02 -3.32 -10.39
C GLY A 156 14.77 -3.76 -8.95
N ILE A 157 14.50 -5.05 -8.72
CA ILE A 157 14.30 -5.62 -7.38
C ILE A 157 15.52 -5.38 -6.48
N LEU A 158 16.72 -5.63 -6.98
CA LEU A 158 17.96 -5.44 -6.20
C LEU A 158 18.18 -3.97 -5.85
N ILE A 159 18.00 -3.07 -6.81
CA ILE A 159 18.12 -1.62 -6.59
C ILE A 159 17.08 -1.13 -5.58
N GLY A 160 15.80 -1.49 -5.79
CA GLY A 160 14.72 -1.11 -4.90
C GLY A 160 14.94 -1.63 -3.48
N THR A 161 15.34 -2.90 -3.34
CA THR A 161 15.68 -3.48 -2.04
C THR A 161 16.81 -2.73 -1.35
N ALA A 162 17.90 -2.45 -2.06
CA ALA A 162 19.05 -1.73 -1.49
C ALA A 162 18.64 -0.32 -0.99
N VAL A 163 17.85 0.41 -1.79
CA VAL A 163 17.35 1.74 -1.42
C VAL A 163 16.49 1.69 -0.16
N ILE A 164 15.51 0.76 -0.12
CA ILE A 164 14.60 0.61 1.02
C ILE A 164 15.37 0.23 2.28
N VAL A 165 16.27 -0.74 2.19
CA VAL A 165 17.08 -1.19 3.33
C VAL A 165 17.91 -0.03 3.88
N VAL A 166 18.58 0.71 3.02
CA VAL A 166 19.43 1.82 3.47
C VAL A 166 18.63 2.85 4.26
N TYR A 167 17.58 3.43 3.71
CA TYR A 167 16.90 4.51 4.44
C TYR A 167 16.11 4.00 5.66
N THR A 168 15.59 2.77 5.61
CA THR A 168 14.85 2.19 6.73
C THR A 168 15.76 1.84 7.90
N MET A 169 16.93 1.27 7.63
CA MET A 169 17.92 0.94 8.68
C MET A 169 18.39 2.17 9.44
N PHE A 170 18.57 3.30 8.75
CA PHE A 170 19.04 4.53 9.39
C PHE A 170 17.95 5.35 10.06
N GLY A 171 16.71 5.31 9.55
CA GLY A 171 15.69 6.26 9.97
C GLY A 171 14.47 5.66 10.68
N GLY A 172 14.29 4.35 10.62
CA GLY A 172 13.14 3.67 11.23
C GLY A 172 11.81 4.25 10.77
N LEU A 173 10.78 4.15 11.61
CA LEU A 173 9.43 4.61 11.31
C LEU A 173 9.36 6.12 11.00
N GLN A 174 10.25 6.94 11.55
CA GLN A 174 10.24 8.38 11.33
C GLN A 174 10.65 8.73 9.90
N ALA A 175 11.64 8.03 9.35
CA ALA A 175 12.04 8.20 7.95
C ALA A 175 10.97 7.67 7.01
N VAL A 176 10.41 6.51 7.29
CA VAL A 176 9.30 5.94 6.51
C VAL A 176 8.12 6.92 6.45
N ALA A 177 7.65 7.41 7.58
CA ALA A 177 6.53 8.35 7.62
C ALA A 177 6.81 9.67 6.85
N ALA A 178 8.05 10.17 6.87
CA ALA A 178 8.42 11.36 6.11
C ALA A 178 8.42 11.11 4.60
N THR A 179 8.91 9.95 4.17
CA THR A 179 8.87 9.54 2.75
C THR A 179 7.45 9.25 2.29
N ASP A 180 6.61 8.63 3.14
CA ASP A 180 5.21 8.34 2.84
C ASP A 180 4.41 9.60 2.49
N VAL A 181 4.60 10.69 3.25
CA VAL A 181 3.93 11.97 2.98
C VAL A 181 4.28 12.48 1.59
N LEU A 182 5.55 12.41 1.22
CA LEU A 182 6.01 12.86 -0.09
C LEU A 182 5.53 11.92 -1.21
N GLN A 183 5.59 10.61 -0.98
CA GLN A 183 5.11 9.60 -1.92
C GLN A 183 3.62 9.76 -2.19
N MET A 184 2.80 9.92 -1.16
CA MET A 184 1.36 10.13 -1.34
C MET A 184 1.04 11.40 -2.13
N LEU A 185 1.80 12.47 -1.94
CA LEU A 185 1.64 13.66 -2.77
C LEU A 185 1.88 13.35 -4.26
N PHE A 186 2.97 12.65 -4.58
CA PHE A 186 3.26 12.24 -5.96
C PHE A 186 2.21 11.26 -6.52
N ILE A 187 1.75 10.30 -5.71
CA ILE A 187 0.74 9.34 -6.13
C ILE A 187 -0.57 10.06 -6.46
N VAL A 188 -1.08 10.89 -5.56
CA VAL A 188 -2.37 11.58 -5.77
C VAL A 188 -2.29 12.50 -6.99
N ILE A 189 -1.25 13.31 -7.10
CA ILE A 189 -1.09 14.22 -8.24
C ILE A 189 -0.90 13.40 -9.53
N GLY A 190 -0.05 12.37 -9.51
CA GLY A 190 0.24 11.55 -10.67
C GLY A 190 -0.98 10.80 -11.19
N VAL A 191 -1.76 10.19 -10.30
CA VAL A 191 -3.01 9.48 -10.67
C VAL A 191 -4.05 10.45 -11.21
N MET A 192 -4.18 11.64 -10.62
CA MET A 192 -5.10 12.66 -11.13
C MET A 192 -4.69 13.14 -12.53
N ILE A 193 -3.42 13.42 -12.75
CA ILE A 193 -2.91 13.79 -14.08
C ILE A 193 -3.15 12.64 -15.07
N LEU A 194 -2.80 11.42 -14.70
CA LEU A 194 -3.00 10.24 -15.54
C LEU A 194 -4.47 10.08 -15.93
N PHE A 195 -5.39 10.20 -14.97
CA PHE A 195 -6.83 10.10 -15.22
C PHE A 195 -7.29 11.12 -16.29
N PHE A 196 -6.92 12.40 -16.13
CA PHE A 196 -7.35 13.43 -17.08
C PHE A 196 -6.68 13.28 -18.45
N VAL A 197 -5.41 12.89 -18.50
CA VAL A 197 -4.69 12.66 -19.76
C VAL A 197 -5.30 11.49 -20.52
N VAL A 198 -5.50 10.34 -19.86
CA VAL A 198 -6.09 9.16 -20.49
C VAL A 198 -7.54 9.42 -20.91
N LEU A 199 -8.32 10.12 -20.09
CA LEU A 199 -9.68 10.46 -20.44
C LEU A 199 -9.75 11.41 -21.65
N ALA A 200 -8.85 12.40 -21.72
CA ALA A 200 -8.77 13.31 -22.86
C ALA A 200 -8.33 12.57 -24.14
N ASP A 201 -7.35 11.67 -24.04
CA ASP A 201 -6.86 10.86 -25.17
C ASP A 201 -7.94 9.89 -25.70
N ALA A 202 -8.80 9.40 -24.80
CA ALA A 202 -9.95 8.56 -25.16
C ALA A 202 -11.16 9.33 -25.71
N GLY A 203 -11.06 10.65 -25.95
CA GLY A 203 -12.14 11.47 -26.49
C GLY A 203 -13.11 12.05 -25.43
N GLY A 204 -12.77 11.92 -24.15
CA GLY A 204 -13.58 12.42 -23.03
C GLY A 204 -14.63 11.44 -22.54
N TRP A 205 -15.32 11.80 -21.46
CA TRP A 205 -16.31 10.95 -20.81
C TRP A 205 -17.48 10.55 -21.73
N SER A 206 -17.89 11.43 -22.62
CA SER A 206 -18.97 11.19 -23.60
C SER A 206 -18.66 10.06 -24.56
N GLU A 207 -17.41 9.86 -24.92
CA GLU A 207 -16.98 8.78 -25.80
C GLU A 207 -16.71 7.48 -25.05
N VAL A 208 -16.25 7.59 -23.80
CA VAL A 208 -15.91 6.42 -22.97
C VAL A 208 -17.16 5.79 -22.36
N SER A 209 -18.10 6.60 -21.85
CA SER A 209 -19.24 6.08 -21.10
C SER A 209 -20.14 5.09 -21.86
N PRO A 210 -20.40 5.24 -23.17
CA PRO A 210 -21.20 4.26 -23.90
C PRO A 210 -20.48 2.91 -24.17
N GLN A 211 -19.14 2.91 -24.05
CA GLN A 211 -18.32 1.73 -24.27
C GLN A 211 -18.13 0.89 -23.00
N LEU A 212 -18.51 1.44 -21.84
CA LEU A 212 -18.44 0.70 -20.59
C LEU A 212 -19.50 -0.40 -20.57
N PRO A 213 -19.17 -1.61 -20.08
CA PRO A 213 -20.15 -2.66 -19.86
C PRO A 213 -21.29 -2.15 -18.95
N ALA A 214 -22.51 -2.58 -19.21
CA ALA A 214 -23.69 -2.16 -18.43
C ALA A 214 -23.55 -2.40 -16.92
N HIS A 215 -22.70 -3.35 -16.54
CA HIS A 215 -22.39 -3.72 -15.15
C HIS A 215 -21.06 -3.20 -14.63
N ALA A 216 -20.39 -2.27 -15.34
CA ALA A 216 -19.06 -1.75 -14.95
C ALA A 216 -19.05 -1.11 -13.55
N PHE A 217 -20.18 -0.58 -13.10
CA PHE A 217 -20.35 0.04 -11.79
C PHE A 217 -21.31 -0.76 -10.89
N ASP A 218 -21.62 -1.99 -11.26
CA ASP A 218 -22.44 -2.87 -10.45
C ASP A 218 -21.53 -3.68 -9.52
N PHE A 219 -21.54 -3.30 -8.26
CA PHE A 219 -20.75 -3.94 -7.20
C PHE A 219 -21.54 -5.05 -6.48
N THR A 220 -22.69 -5.45 -6.99
CA THR A 220 -23.44 -6.59 -6.50
C THR A 220 -23.04 -7.86 -7.24
N PRO A 221 -23.28 -9.06 -6.66
CA PRO A 221 -23.05 -10.30 -7.38
C PRO A 221 -23.86 -10.34 -8.67
N GLN A 222 -23.25 -10.78 -9.76
CA GLN A 222 -23.91 -10.84 -11.07
C GLN A 222 -24.86 -12.03 -11.22
N GLY A 223 -24.97 -12.89 -10.20
CA GLY A 223 -25.86 -14.04 -10.15
C GLY A 223 -26.68 -14.05 -8.87
N ASP A 224 -27.87 -14.68 -8.98
CA ASP A 224 -28.80 -14.86 -7.83
C ASP A 224 -28.52 -16.15 -7.07
N THR A 225 -27.45 -16.86 -7.39
CA THR A 225 -27.10 -18.13 -6.76
C THR A 225 -26.52 -17.93 -5.37
N PHE A 226 -26.79 -18.85 -4.45
CA PHE A 226 -26.18 -18.83 -3.11
C PHE A 226 -24.64 -18.76 -3.17
N SER A 227 -24.02 -19.40 -4.15
CA SER A 227 -22.56 -19.35 -4.36
C SER A 227 -22.06 -17.94 -4.67
N ASP A 228 -22.80 -17.16 -5.45
CA ASP A 228 -22.43 -15.81 -5.84
C ASP A 228 -22.50 -14.86 -4.64
N TRP A 229 -23.57 -14.95 -3.88
CA TRP A 229 -23.71 -14.21 -2.63
C TRP A 229 -22.72 -14.63 -1.56
N PHE A 230 -22.40 -15.92 -1.46
CA PHE A 230 -21.38 -16.41 -0.55
C PHE A 230 -19.98 -15.87 -0.92
N SER A 231 -19.62 -15.87 -2.19
CA SER A 231 -18.36 -15.31 -2.67
C SER A 231 -18.28 -13.81 -2.40
N TYR A 232 -19.35 -13.08 -2.61
CA TYR A 232 -19.46 -11.66 -2.28
C TYR A 232 -19.26 -11.40 -0.79
N LEU A 233 -19.96 -12.12 0.07
CA LEU A 233 -19.78 -12.01 1.52
C LEU A 233 -18.37 -12.42 1.94
N GLN A 234 -17.79 -13.44 1.32
CA GLN A 234 -16.42 -13.87 1.59
C GLN A 234 -15.40 -12.75 1.34
N VAL A 235 -15.57 -11.95 0.29
CA VAL A 235 -14.73 -10.78 0.03
C VAL A 235 -14.79 -9.79 1.19
N TRP A 236 -16.00 -9.47 1.68
CA TRP A 236 -16.19 -8.58 2.81
C TRP A 236 -15.60 -9.12 4.11
N PHE A 237 -15.79 -10.42 4.38
CA PHE A 237 -15.25 -11.06 5.59
C PHE A 237 -13.73 -11.24 5.52
N SER A 238 -13.18 -11.73 4.41
CA SER A 238 -11.75 -12.03 4.30
C SER A 238 -10.88 -10.79 4.20
N SER A 239 -11.30 -9.80 3.45
CA SER A 239 -10.52 -8.57 3.25
C SER A 239 -10.95 -7.44 4.20
N GLY A 240 -12.20 -7.46 4.67
CA GLY A 240 -12.76 -6.44 5.55
C GLY A 240 -12.52 -6.69 7.04
N LEU A 241 -12.75 -7.93 7.52
CA LEU A 241 -12.69 -8.24 8.95
C LEU A 241 -11.42 -9.01 9.36
N VAL A 242 -10.87 -9.85 8.49
CA VAL A 242 -9.68 -10.64 8.79
C VAL A 242 -8.39 -9.84 8.63
N ALA A 243 -8.41 -8.75 7.86
CA ALA A 243 -7.27 -7.85 7.70
C ALA A 243 -7.06 -6.89 8.90
N ILE A 244 -7.91 -6.94 9.92
CA ILE A 244 -7.80 -6.17 11.19
C ILE A 244 -7.02 -6.96 12.23
#